data_b3e9b888de58dc544900f204a9953226
#
_entry.id   b3e9b888de58dc544900f204a9953226
#
_cell.length_a   1.000
_cell.length_b   1.000
_cell.length_c   1.000
_cell.angle_alpha   90.00
_cell.angle_beta   90.00
_cell.angle_gamma   90.00
#
_symmetry.space_group_name_H-M   'P 1'
#
loop_
_entity.id
_entity.type
_entity.pdbx_description
1 polymer ?
#
loop_
_entity_poly.entity_id
_entity_poly.type
_entity_poly.pdbx_seq_one_letter_code
_entity_poly.pdbx_strand_id
1 'polypeptide(L)' 'MSYYDTVTFLLYGITVNCVAPGPTQTGWIDTDLEQSVLPVIPMGKLIQPEDIAETILFLASEQARMLTGQVIKVSGGHAL' A
#
# COMPACT_ATOMS: atom_id res chain seq x y z
N MET A 1 16.01 -0.94 5.77
CA MET A 1 16.60 0.43 5.68
C MET A 1 16.66 1.04 7.06
N SER A 2 17.78 1.59 7.45
CA SER A 2 17.93 2.22 8.77
C SER A 2 17.42 3.66 8.75
N TYR A 3 17.23 4.22 9.94
CA TYR A 3 16.88 5.63 10.09
C TYR A 3 17.91 6.56 9.43
N TYR A 4 19.20 6.24 9.56
CA TYR A 4 20.26 7.07 8.97
C TYR A 4 20.24 7.05 7.45
N ASP A 5 19.95 5.91 6.85
CA ASP A 5 19.83 5.81 5.39
C ASP A 5 18.65 6.66 4.90
N THR A 6 17.53 6.64 5.61
CA THR A 6 16.35 7.44 5.28
C THR A 6 16.68 8.94 5.32
N VAL A 7 17.37 9.40 6.38
CA VAL A 7 17.76 10.81 6.49
C VAL A 7 18.70 11.21 5.36
N THR A 8 19.65 10.36 4.98
CA THR A 8 20.56 10.61 3.88
C THR A 8 19.79 10.81 2.56
N PHE A 9 18.83 9.94 2.26
CA PHE A 9 18.00 10.09 1.06
C PHE A 9 17.20 11.39 1.07
N LEU A 10 16.65 11.79 2.21
CA LEU A 10 15.89 13.03 2.33
C LEU A 10 16.72 14.26 2.00
N LEU A 11 18.00 14.26 2.34
CA LEU A 11 18.90 15.38 2.01
C LEU A 11 19.08 15.56 0.50
N TYR A 12 18.83 14.50 -0.29
CA TYR A 12 18.89 14.55 -1.75
C TYR A 12 17.51 14.69 -2.39
N GLY A 13 16.48 14.95 -1.60
CA GLY A 13 15.12 15.08 -2.11
C GLY A 13 14.45 13.76 -2.45
N ILE A 14 14.99 12.63 -1.97
CA ILE A 14 14.44 11.30 -2.18
C ILE A 14 13.51 10.96 -1.01
N THR A 15 12.26 10.61 -1.32
CA THR A 15 11.31 10.14 -0.31
C THR A 15 11.33 8.62 -0.22
N VAL A 16 11.04 8.11 0.97
CA VAL A 16 11.00 6.66 1.24
C VAL A 16 9.70 6.34 1.96
N ASN A 17 8.84 5.58 1.32
CA ASN A 17 7.56 5.16 1.87
C ASN A 17 7.38 3.65 1.67
N CYS A 18 6.49 3.06 2.45
CA CYS A 18 6.13 1.65 2.35
C CYS A 18 4.65 1.53 2.04
N VAL A 19 4.30 0.62 1.15
CA VAL A 19 2.90 0.28 0.88
C VAL A 19 2.63 -1.10 1.48
N ALA A 20 1.62 -1.20 2.34
CA ALA A 20 1.23 -2.44 3.00
C ALA A 20 -0.15 -2.86 2.47
N PRO A 21 -0.21 -3.77 1.49
CA PRO A 21 -1.48 -4.21 0.93
C PRO A 21 -2.22 -5.15 1.88
N GLY A 22 -3.55 -5.10 1.85
CA GLY A 22 -4.40 -6.12 2.45
C GLY A 22 -4.62 -7.29 1.48
N PRO A 23 -5.69 -8.10 1.69
CA PRO A 23 -5.97 -9.23 0.80
C PRO A 23 -6.14 -8.77 -0.65
N THR A 24 -5.22 -9.16 -1.50
CA THR A 24 -5.12 -8.68 -2.89
C THR A 24 -5.36 -9.84 -3.85
N GLN A 25 -6.20 -9.63 -4.86
CA GLN A 25 -6.49 -10.62 -5.88
C GLN A 25 -5.32 -10.69 -6.88
N THR A 26 -4.46 -11.68 -6.69
CA THR A 26 -3.30 -11.93 -7.56
C THR A 26 -3.48 -13.19 -8.40
N GLY A 27 -4.70 -13.74 -8.44
CA GLY A 27 -4.99 -15.00 -9.12
C GLY A 27 -4.95 -16.23 -8.21
N TRP A 28 -4.52 -16.08 -6.95
CA TRP A 28 -4.43 -17.16 -5.99
C TRP A 28 -5.66 -17.27 -5.09
N ILE A 29 -6.55 -16.26 -5.11
CA ILE A 29 -7.75 -16.25 -4.29
C ILE A 29 -8.91 -16.81 -5.12
N ASP A 30 -9.33 -18.04 -4.80
CA ASP A 30 -10.50 -18.64 -5.43
C ASP A 30 -11.79 -18.12 -4.77
N THR A 31 -12.94 -18.56 -5.29
CA THR A 31 -14.25 -18.10 -4.82
C THR A 31 -14.46 -18.42 -3.34
N ASP A 32 -14.05 -19.59 -2.87
CA ASP A 32 -14.24 -19.99 -1.47
C ASP A 32 -13.39 -19.14 -0.54
N LEU A 33 -12.14 -18.90 -0.89
CA LEU A 33 -11.26 -18.03 -0.11
C LEU A 33 -11.75 -16.58 -0.13
N GLU A 34 -12.23 -16.10 -1.27
CA GLU A 34 -12.82 -14.78 -1.38
C GLU A 34 -13.99 -14.63 -0.43
N GLN A 35 -14.91 -15.59 -0.41
CA GLN A 35 -16.08 -15.59 0.48
C GLN A 35 -15.65 -15.52 1.96
N SER A 36 -14.53 -16.11 2.32
CA SER A 36 -14.06 -16.12 3.70
C SER A 36 -13.33 -14.84 4.10
N VAL A 37 -12.72 -14.13 3.17
CA VAL A 37 -11.98 -12.89 3.49
C VAL A 37 -12.83 -11.63 3.35
N LEU A 38 -13.81 -11.59 2.45
CA LEU A 38 -14.63 -10.39 2.25
C LEU A 38 -15.26 -9.84 3.54
N PRO A 39 -15.78 -10.67 4.48
CA PRO A 39 -16.37 -10.15 5.70
C PRO A 39 -15.39 -9.39 6.61
N VAL A 40 -14.08 -9.64 6.48
CA VAL A 40 -13.07 -8.96 7.31
C VAL A 40 -12.47 -7.73 6.62
N ILE A 41 -12.95 -7.41 5.42
CA ILE A 41 -12.56 -6.18 4.71
C ILE A 41 -13.74 -5.20 4.80
N PRO A 42 -13.63 -4.13 5.60
CA PRO A 42 -14.74 -3.18 5.78
C PRO A 42 -15.33 -2.62 4.49
N MET A 43 -14.50 -2.38 3.46
CA MET A 43 -15.00 -1.89 2.17
C MET A 43 -15.67 -2.99 1.33
N GLY A 44 -15.60 -4.25 1.74
CA GLY A 44 -16.34 -5.35 1.13
C GLY A 44 -15.84 -5.79 -0.24
N LYS A 45 -14.59 -5.48 -0.57
CA LYS A 45 -13.98 -5.82 -1.85
C LYS A 45 -12.55 -6.29 -1.63
N LEU A 46 -12.08 -7.24 -2.46
CA LEU A 46 -10.67 -7.55 -2.52
C LEU A 46 -9.90 -6.37 -3.11
N ILE A 47 -8.71 -6.14 -2.60
CA ILE A 47 -7.81 -5.17 -3.19
C ILE A 47 -7.33 -5.71 -4.54
N GLN A 48 -7.34 -4.88 -5.56
CA GLN A 48 -6.86 -5.26 -6.88
C GLN A 48 -5.41 -4.80 -7.06
N PRO A 49 -4.61 -5.48 -7.89
CA PRO A 49 -3.24 -5.03 -8.18
C PRO A 49 -3.18 -3.57 -8.63
N GLU A 50 -4.19 -3.11 -9.36
CA GLU A 50 -4.28 -1.73 -9.84
C GLU A 50 -4.38 -0.73 -8.68
N ASP A 51 -5.05 -1.10 -7.58
CA ASP A 51 -5.16 -0.24 -6.41
C ASP A 51 -3.78 0.03 -5.80
N ILE A 52 -2.94 -1.01 -5.75
CA ILE A 52 -1.57 -0.90 -5.26
C ILE A 52 -0.73 -0.06 -6.23
N ALA A 53 -0.83 -0.37 -7.52
CA ALA A 53 -0.06 0.33 -8.55
C ALA A 53 -0.37 1.82 -8.59
N GLU A 54 -1.65 2.20 -8.49
CA GLU A 54 -2.06 3.61 -8.47
C GLU A 54 -1.55 4.33 -7.23
N THR A 55 -1.51 3.66 -6.07
CA THR A 55 -0.94 4.24 -4.85
C THR A 55 0.55 4.50 -5.02
N ILE A 56 1.28 3.54 -5.58
CA ILE A 56 2.72 3.69 -5.83
C ILE A 56 2.97 4.82 -6.82
N LEU A 57 2.16 4.90 -7.87
CA LEU A 57 2.26 5.97 -8.87
C LEU A 57 2.06 7.35 -8.24
N PHE A 58 1.07 7.48 -7.35
CA PHE A 58 0.86 8.73 -6.60
C PHE A 58 2.08 9.07 -5.74
N LEU A 59 2.61 8.10 -5.00
CA LEU A 59 3.78 8.32 -4.13
C LEU A 59 5.02 8.71 -4.93
N ALA A 60 5.12 8.30 -6.18
CA ALA A 60 6.21 8.68 -7.08
C ALA A 60 5.98 10.02 -7.77
N SER A 61 4.82 10.64 -7.60
CA SER A 61 4.44 11.87 -8.27
C SER A 61 4.90 13.12 -7.52
N GLU A 62 4.89 14.24 -8.22
CA GLU A 62 5.24 15.53 -7.63
C GLU A 62 4.26 15.94 -6.51
N GLN A 63 2.99 15.52 -6.60
CA GLN A 63 2.01 15.80 -5.56
C GLN A 63 2.40 15.18 -4.21
N ALA A 64 3.17 14.10 -4.21
CA ALA A 64 3.62 13.41 -3.01
C ALA A 64 5.03 13.83 -2.56
N ARG A 65 5.58 14.91 -3.10
CA ARG A 65 6.99 15.30 -2.87
C ARG A 65 7.38 15.49 -1.41
N MET A 66 6.40 15.83 -0.55
CA MET A 66 6.63 16.03 0.87
C MET A 66 6.23 14.83 1.73
N LEU A 67 5.72 13.74 1.10
CA LEU A 67 5.37 12.51 1.80
C LEU A 67 6.59 11.61 1.91
N THR A 68 6.97 11.30 3.14
CA THR A 68 8.09 10.38 3.38
C THR A 68 7.96 9.73 4.76
N GLY A 69 8.57 8.58 4.94
CA GLY A 69 8.58 7.86 6.20
C GLY A 69 7.23 7.24 6.56
N GLN A 70 6.32 7.06 5.61
CA GLN A 70 4.97 6.58 5.88
C GLN A 70 4.81 5.10 5.50
N VAL A 71 3.98 4.42 6.27
CA VAL A 71 3.46 3.10 5.90
C VAL A 71 2.00 3.31 5.50
N ILE A 72 1.71 3.12 4.23
CA ILE A 72 0.40 3.39 3.66
C ILE A 72 -0.33 2.07 3.46
N LYS A 73 -1.42 1.87 4.19
CA LYS A 73 -2.23 0.66 4.09
C LYS A 73 -3.22 0.80 2.94
N VAL A 74 -3.10 -0.08 1.96
CA VAL A 74 -4.06 -0.21 0.86
C VAL A 74 -4.84 -1.49 1.10
N SER A 75 -5.84 -1.42 1.96
CA SER A 75 -6.42 -2.61 2.56
C SER A 75 -7.95 -2.64 2.59
N GLY A 76 -8.61 -1.59 2.10
CA GLY A 76 -10.06 -1.50 2.22
C GLY A 76 -10.54 -1.46 3.69
N GLY A 77 -9.64 -1.09 4.60
CA GLY A 77 -9.92 -1.05 6.05
C GLY A 77 -9.56 -2.32 6.80
N HIS A 78 -9.08 -3.35 6.12
CA HIS A 78 -8.66 -4.60 6.76
C HIS A 78 -7.50 -4.34 7.72
N ALA A 79 -7.63 -4.83 8.95
CA ALA A 79 -6.59 -4.74 9.99
C ALA A 79 -6.13 -3.29 10.28
N LEU A 80 -7.06 -2.38 10.32
CA LEU A 80 -6.79 -0.99 10.72
C LEU A 80 -6.24 -0.90 12.15
#